data_06222c97ce63375ae93cb5f0cbfd2422
#
_entry.id   06222c97ce63375ae93cb5f0cbfd2422
#
_cell.length_a   1.000
_cell.length_b   1.000
_cell.length_c   1.000
_cell.angle_alpha   90.00
_cell.angle_beta   90.00
_cell.angle_gamma   90.00
#
_symmetry.space_group_name_H-M   'P 1'
#
loop_
_entity.id
_entity.type
_entity.pdbx_description
1 polymer ?
#
loop_
_entity_poly.entity_id
_entity_poly.type
_entity_poly.pdbx_seq_one_letter_code
_entity_poly.pdbx_strand_id
1 'polypeptide(L)'
;MIRPVVAVAASLAVASSASAQLQAQAPDWHARTRVMFERVVAIPTVTGRGRVPEMAEYLAAEFRAAGWPAADVRIMPQDSSVALIVRWRAEGRPAAKPIMVMGHMDVVEAKREDSTTDPFVLTERDGYYYGRGTIDMKDGIVGVTQALIRLRAEGFRPRRDVIVFFTGDEETTSDGARLGATAWRELLDVEYGLNADAGGGGYSRDGRSLGFVIQSAEKTYANYTFAVRNRGGHSSKPRPDNAIYQLAAALGRLEAHRFEPMLNETTRAYFTERQKSERGALGDAIRAWLKDPADGAAADAIEADESEVGLTRTRCVATRLFAGHADNALPQLASANVNCRIMPGVDPNDVLAELRRIAADTLVAVTRDDSSTGAPASPLRADVVRAYTKAVHARHPDAGIVAEMSTGATDGSYFRAAGIPIYGVGGSWIVVPDDNRAHGRDERLPVKALDDGVAHWMVMVRELAGR
;
A
#
# COMPACT_ATOMS: atom_id res chain seq x y z
N MET A 1 -72.61 18.52 -76.10
CA MET A 1 -71.19 18.17 -76.32
C MET A 1 -70.44 18.54 -75.07
N ILE A 2 -70.23 17.59 -74.17
CA ILE A 2 -69.56 17.79 -72.86
C ILE A 2 -68.28 16.97 -72.91
N ARG A 3 -67.15 17.63 -72.82
CA ARG A 3 -65.83 16.93 -72.68
C ARG A 3 -65.55 16.63 -71.22
N PRO A 4 -65.01 15.47 -70.86
CA PRO A 4 -64.58 15.19 -69.51
C PRO A 4 -63.16 15.69 -69.30
N VAL A 5 -62.94 16.28 -68.13
CA VAL A 5 -61.63 16.70 -67.63
C VAL A 5 -61.04 15.46 -66.88
N VAL A 6 -59.86 15.02 -67.30
CA VAL A 6 -59.08 13.99 -66.64
C VAL A 6 -58.19 14.68 -65.64
N ALA A 7 -58.39 14.42 -64.36
CA ALA A 7 -57.49 14.85 -63.28
C ALA A 7 -56.40 13.77 -63.05
N VAL A 8 -55.15 14.18 -63.30
CA VAL A 8 -53.96 13.35 -62.96
C VAL A 8 -53.59 13.61 -61.50
N ALA A 9 -53.78 12.62 -60.66
CA ALA A 9 -53.28 12.67 -59.29
C ALA A 9 -51.79 12.24 -59.28
N ALA A 10 -50.91 13.15 -58.94
CA ALA A 10 -49.47 12.86 -58.69
C ALA A 10 -49.31 12.36 -57.23
N SER A 11 -48.97 11.11 -57.08
CA SER A 11 -48.62 10.53 -55.80
C SER A 11 -47.17 10.83 -55.42
N LEU A 12 -46.96 11.71 -54.45
CA LEU A 12 -45.64 11.96 -53.84
C LEU A 12 -45.35 10.82 -52.86
N ALA A 13 -44.42 9.94 -53.25
CA ALA A 13 -43.81 8.97 -52.33
C ALA A 13 -42.80 9.68 -51.41
N VAL A 14 -43.16 9.90 -50.16
CA VAL A 14 -42.24 10.35 -49.11
C VAL A 14 -41.38 9.16 -48.72
N ALA A 15 -40.13 9.15 -49.17
CA ALA A 15 -39.11 8.22 -48.68
C ALA A 15 -38.69 8.63 -47.27
N SER A 16 -39.25 7.97 -46.27
CA SER A 16 -38.77 8.05 -44.88
C SER A 16 -37.42 7.35 -44.78
N SER A 17 -36.33 8.13 -44.86
CA SER A 17 -35.01 7.68 -44.50
C SER A 17 -34.98 7.47 -42.98
N ALA A 18 -35.20 6.23 -42.54
CA ALA A 18 -34.91 5.80 -41.19
C ALA A 18 -33.39 5.84 -40.95
N SER A 19 -32.91 6.96 -40.42
CA SER A 19 -31.59 7.04 -39.85
C SER A 19 -31.58 6.14 -38.61
N ALA A 20 -31.15 4.90 -38.76
CA ALA A 20 -30.79 4.04 -37.65
C ALA A 20 -29.55 4.67 -36.97
N GLN A 21 -29.78 5.54 -36.02
CA GLN A 21 -28.76 5.90 -35.05
C GLN A 21 -28.35 4.62 -34.35
N LEU A 22 -27.16 4.10 -34.70
CA LEU A 22 -26.46 3.16 -33.84
C LEU A 22 -26.27 3.87 -32.49
N GLN A 23 -27.16 3.62 -31.52
CA GLN A 23 -26.88 3.91 -30.14
C GLN A 23 -25.66 3.09 -29.80
N ALA A 24 -24.51 3.75 -29.67
CA ALA A 24 -23.31 3.11 -29.15
C ALA A 24 -23.68 2.49 -27.78
N GLN A 25 -23.66 1.16 -27.73
CA GLN A 25 -23.98 0.43 -26.52
C GLN A 25 -23.04 0.92 -25.41
N ALA A 26 -23.56 1.27 -24.24
CA ALA A 26 -22.74 1.73 -23.13
C ALA A 26 -21.62 0.70 -22.86
N PRO A 27 -20.39 1.14 -22.63
CA PRO A 27 -19.28 0.22 -22.41
C PRO A 27 -19.59 -0.76 -21.26
N ASP A 28 -19.33 -2.04 -21.48
CA ASP A 28 -19.32 -3.02 -20.39
C ASP A 28 -18.07 -2.77 -19.53
N TRP A 29 -18.26 -2.01 -18.45
CA TRP A 29 -17.18 -1.62 -17.56
C TRP A 29 -16.62 -2.80 -16.77
N HIS A 30 -17.44 -3.81 -16.44
CA HIS A 30 -16.96 -5.02 -15.80
C HIS A 30 -16.02 -5.81 -16.72
N ALA A 31 -16.43 -6.07 -17.95
CA ALA A 31 -15.58 -6.74 -18.94
C ALA A 31 -14.27 -5.98 -19.19
N ARG A 32 -14.32 -4.63 -19.32
CA ARG A 32 -13.11 -3.81 -19.49
C ARG A 32 -12.17 -3.89 -18.28
N THR A 33 -12.72 -3.85 -17.08
CA THR A 33 -11.93 -3.99 -15.83
C THR A 33 -11.23 -5.35 -15.79
N ARG A 34 -11.97 -6.42 -16.07
CA ARG A 34 -11.44 -7.79 -16.12
C ARG A 34 -10.32 -7.93 -17.15
N VAL A 35 -10.52 -7.43 -18.37
CA VAL A 35 -9.49 -7.48 -19.44
C VAL A 35 -8.23 -6.72 -19.02
N MET A 36 -8.36 -5.54 -18.42
CA MET A 36 -7.19 -4.80 -17.91
C MET A 36 -6.48 -5.59 -16.80
N PHE A 37 -7.23 -6.19 -15.88
CA PHE A 37 -6.66 -6.98 -14.79
C PHE A 37 -5.91 -8.21 -15.30
N GLU A 38 -6.50 -8.94 -16.25
CA GLU A 38 -5.84 -10.05 -16.94
C GLU A 38 -4.53 -9.60 -17.59
N ARG A 39 -4.55 -8.46 -18.29
CA ARG A 39 -3.37 -7.94 -18.97
C ARG A 39 -2.25 -7.56 -17.99
N VAL A 40 -2.55 -6.85 -16.89
CA VAL A 40 -1.51 -6.42 -15.94
C VAL A 40 -0.97 -7.60 -15.12
N VAL A 41 -1.80 -8.59 -14.78
CA VAL A 41 -1.33 -9.81 -14.10
C VAL A 41 -0.40 -10.62 -15.02
N ALA A 42 -0.68 -10.67 -16.33
CA ALA A 42 0.14 -11.38 -17.31
C ALA A 42 1.52 -10.72 -17.56
N ILE A 43 1.76 -9.50 -17.06
CA ILE A 43 3.07 -8.87 -17.12
C ILE A 43 3.81 -9.14 -15.80
N PRO A 44 4.84 -10.00 -15.76
CA PRO A 44 5.56 -10.34 -14.55
C PRO A 44 6.54 -9.22 -14.15
N THR A 45 6.02 -8.22 -13.49
CA THR A 45 6.73 -6.99 -13.04
C THR A 45 7.64 -7.23 -11.83
N VAL A 46 8.23 -8.40 -11.76
CA VAL A 46 9.19 -8.79 -10.72
C VAL A 46 10.54 -8.10 -10.96
N THR A 47 11.17 -7.66 -9.88
CA THR A 47 12.52 -7.08 -9.92
C THR A 47 13.50 -8.00 -10.67
N GLY A 48 14.31 -7.42 -11.55
CA GLY A 48 15.27 -8.15 -12.39
C GLY A 48 14.69 -8.74 -13.67
N ARG A 49 13.35 -8.79 -13.85
CA ARG A 49 12.72 -9.24 -15.10
C ARG A 49 12.55 -8.12 -16.13
N GLY A 50 12.72 -6.85 -15.74
CA GLY A 50 12.68 -5.69 -16.64
C GLY A 50 11.31 -5.45 -17.30
N ARG A 51 10.20 -5.86 -16.66
CA ARG A 51 8.85 -5.79 -17.26
C ARG A 51 7.99 -4.66 -16.72
N VAL A 52 8.44 -3.89 -15.71
CA VAL A 52 7.74 -2.72 -15.22
C VAL A 52 7.50 -1.66 -16.32
N PRO A 53 8.49 -1.33 -17.19
CA PRO A 53 8.26 -0.40 -18.29
C PRO A 53 7.14 -0.82 -19.24
N GLU A 54 6.97 -2.12 -19.50
CA GLU A 54 5.86 -2.62 -20.34
C GLU A 54 4.50 -2.35 -19.70
N MET A 55 4.37 -2.55 -18.39
CA MET A 55 3.12 -2.26 -17.67
C MET A 55 2.84 -0.76 -17.65
N ALA A 56 3.86 0.07 -17.41
CA ALA A 56 3.72 1.52 -17.42
C ALA A 56 3.28 2.05 -18.81
N GLU A 57 3.85 1.52 -19.91
CA GLU A 57 3.44 1.89 -21.28
C GLU A 57 2.00 1.44 -21.58
N TYR A 58 1.62 0.24 -21.14
CA TYR A 58 0.24 -0.25 -21.28
C TYR A 58 -0.75 0.69 -20.57
N LEU A 59 -0.52 1.02 -19.32
CA LEU A 59 -1.38 1.93 -18.55
C LEU A 59 -1.39 3.36 -19.16
N ALA A 60 -0.23 3.86 -19.58
CA ALA A 60 -0.13 5.15 -20.25
C ALA A 60 -0.94 5.19 -21.54
N ALA A 61 -0.94 4.10 -22.33
CA ALA A 61 -1.73 3.98 -23.55
C ALA A 61 -3.24 3.98 -23.23
N GLU A 62 -3.68 3.30 -22.17
CA GLU A 62 -5.09 3.31 -21.73
C GLU A 62 -5.56 4.73 -21.34
N PHE A 63 -4.74 5.49 -20.60
CA PHE A 63 -5.04 6.88 -20.26
C PHE A 63 -5.11 7.77 -21.52
N ARG A 64 -4.14 7.64 -22.43
CA ARG A 64 -4.14 8.40 -23.69
C ARG A 64 -5.36 8.06 -24.57
N ALA A 65 -5.71 6.78 -24.68
CA ALA A 65 -6.90 6.32 -25.41
C ALA A 65 -8.20 6.85 -24.81
N ALA A 66 -8.24 7.04 -23.49
CA ALA A 66 -9.37 7.66 -22.79
C ALA A 66 -9.36 9.21 -22.85
N GLY A 67 -8.43 9.81 -23.60
CA GLY A 67 -8.41 11.23 -23.95
C GLY A 67 -7.55 12.10 -23.02
N TRP A 68 -6.64 11.54 -22.24
CA TRP A 68 -5.62 12.37 -21.55
C TRP A 68 -4.62 12.93 -22.55
N PRO A 69 -4.27 14.23 -22.47
CA PRO A 69 -3.22 14.81 -23.30
C PRO A 69 -1.88 14.09 -23.09
N ALA A 70 -1.12 13.87 -24.15
CA ALA A 70 0.18 13.21 -24.08
C ALA A 70 1.16 13.91 -23.10
N ALA A 71 1.08 15.24 -22.98
CA ALA A 71 1.91 16.02 -22.06
C ALA A 71 1.60 15.76 -20.58
N ASP A 72 0.39 15.23 -20.29
CA ASP A 72 -0.07 14.93 -18.93
C ASP A 72 0.11 13.45 -18.56
N VAL A 73 0.70 12.63 -19.45
CA VAL A 73 0.99 11.20 -19.22
C VAL A 73 2.49 10.98 -19.41
N ARG A 74 3.21 10.79 -18.32
CA ARG A 74 4.67 10.72 -18.31
C ARG A 74 5.15 9.42 -17.68
N ILE A 75 6.08 8.75 -18.35
CA ILE A 75 6.85 7.64 -17.78
C ILE A 75 8.20 8.21 -17.36
N MET A 76 8.51 8.08 -16.09
CA MET A 76 9.71 8.64 -15.46
C MET A 76 10.72 7.51 -15.27
N PRO A 77 11.85 7.54 -15.99
CA PRO A 77 12.86 6.49 -15.85
C PRO A 77 13.59 6.62 -14.51
N GLN A 78 13.91 5.47 -13.93
CA GLN A 78 14.77 5.32 -12.76
C GLN A 78 15.56 4.03 -12.91
N ASP A 79 16.89 4.05 -12.81
CA ASP A 79 17.79 2.89 -12.94
C ASP A 79 17.23 1.73 -13.77
N SER A 80 16.75 0.66 -13.11
CA SER A 80 16.21 -0.57 -13.74
C SER A 80 14.68 -0.60 -13.82
N SER A 81 13.98 0.48 -13.40
CA SER A 81 12.52 0.57 -13.33
C SER A 81 12.01 1.89 -13.89
N VAL A 82 10.72 2.14 -13.76
CA VAL A 82 10.06 3.40 -14.13
C VAL A 82 8.92 3.71 -13.18
N ALA A 83 8.56 4.99 -13.06
CA ALA A 83 7.28 5.41 -12.48
C ALA A 83 6.36 6.01 -13.57
N LEU A 84 5.04 5.89 -13.40
CA LEU A 84 4.02 6.50 -14.24
C LEU A 84 3.38 7.67 -13.50
N ILE A 85 3.39 8.86 -14.13
CA ILE A 85 2.69 10.05 -13.65
C ILE A 85 1.60 10.42 -14.66
N VAL A 86 0.34 10.50 -14.21
CA VAL A 86 -0.78 10.96 -15.03
C VAL A 86 -1.48 12.11 -14.32
N ARG A 87 -1.63 13.27 -15.00
CA ARG A 87 -2.29 14.43 -14.45
C ARG A 87 -3.65 14.65 -15.08
N TRP A 88 -4.71 14.59 -14.29
CA TRP A 88 -6.03 15.05 -14.69
C TRP A 88 -6.23 16.48 -14.21
N ARG A 89 -6.19 17.41 -15.15
CA ARG A 89 -6.30 18.84 -14.84
C ARG A 89 -7.72 19.22 -14.44
N ALA A 90 -7.83 20.12 -13.49
CA ALA A 90 -9.08 20.75 -13.12
C ALA A 90 -9.67 21.53 -14.31
N GLU A 91 -10.98 21.59 -14.36
CA GLU A 91 -11.67 22.49 -15.30
C GLU A 91 -11.63 23.94 -14.75
N GLY A 92 -11.03 24.83 -15.53
CA GLY A 92 -10.87 26.25 -15.15
C GLY A 92 -9.77 26.47 -14.11
N ARG A 93 -10.00 27.45 -13.20
CA ARG A 93 -9.05 27.73 -12.11
C ARG A 93 -9.21 26.68 -11.00
N PRO A 94 -8.13 25.98 -10.63
CA PRO A 94 -8.21 25.01 -9.56
C PRO A 94 -8.71 25.59 -8.23
N ALA A 95 -9.63 24.89 -7.57
CA ALA A 95 -10.20 25.32 -6.28
C ALA A 95 -9.24 25.11 -5.11
N ALA A 96 -8.30 24.15 -5.24
CA ALA A 96 -7.32 23.78 -4.21
C ALA A 96 -6.06 23.18 -4.88
N LYS A 97 -5.03 22.90 -4.05
CA LYS A 97 -3.86 22.13 -4.50
C LYS A 97 -4.27 20.75 -5.02
N PRO A 98 -3.49 20.16 -5.95
CA PRO A 98 -3.73 18.80 -6.41
C PRO A 98 -3.83 17.79 -5.28
N ILE A 99 -4.51 16.67 -5.54
CA ILE A 99 -4.39 15.44 -4.75
C ILE A 99 -3.67 14.38 -5.57
N MET A 100 -2.94 13.50 -4.90
CA MET A 100 -2.29 12.35 -5.52
C MET A 100 -3.07 11.07 -5.23
N VAL A 101 -3.12 10.16 -6.20
CA VAL A 101 -3.51 8.76 -6.00
C VAL A 101 -2.32 7.91 -6.39
N MET A 102 -1.84 7.09 -5.45
CA MET A 102 -0.60 6.35 -5.63
C MET A 102 -0.77 4.84 -5.40
N GLY A 103 0.21 4.08 -5.87
CA GLY A 103 0.36 2.65 -5.72
C GLY A 103 1.59 2.16 -6.50
N HIS A 104 1.88 0.86 -6.46
CA HIS A 104 3.03 0.29 -7.15
C HIS A 104 2.65 -0.73 -8.22
N MET A 105 3.48 -0.83 -9.27
CA MET A 105 3.28 -1.71 -10.42
C MET A 105 4.06 -3.02 -10.31
N ASP A 106 5.14 -3.03 -9.54
CA ASP A 106 5.97 -4.20 -9.32
C ASP A 106 5.32 -5.20 -8.38
N VAL A 107 5.87 -6.40 -8.33
CA VAL A 107 5.40 -7.49 -7.47
C VAL A 107 6.59 -8.34 -7.04
N VAL A 108 6.50 -9.00 -5.90
CA VAL A 108 7.49 -10.00 -5.47
C VAL A 108 7.48 -11.23 -6.38
N GLU A 109 8.58 -11.97 -6.37
CA GLU A 109 8.73 -13.20 -7.17
C GLU A 109 7.68 -14.25 -6.79
N ALA A 110 7.19 -14.97 -7.81
CA ALA A 110 6.33 -16.13 -7.66
C ALA A 110 6.72 -17.20 -8.67
N LYS A 111 6.92 -18.43 -8.18
CA LYS A 111 7.34 -19.56 -9.00
C LYS A 111 6.15 -20.44 -9.34
N ARG A 112 6.12 -20.94 -10.58
CA ARG A 112 5.04 -21.83 -11.06
C ARG A 112 4.95 -23.10 -10.22
N GLU A 113 6.10 -23.67 -9.84
CA GLU A 113 6.19 -24.90 -9.04
C GLU A 113 5.64 -24.75 -7.61
N ASP A 114 5.60 -23.54 -7.09
CA ASP A 114 5.09 -23.25 -5.74
C ASP A 114 3.59 -22.96 -5.71
N SER A 115 2.93 -22.87 -6.89
CA SER A 115 1.54 -22.41 -6.99
C SER A 115 0.65 -23.44 -7.68
N THR A 116 -0.63 -23.50 -7.32
CA THR A 116 -1.62 -24.40 -7.96
C THR A 116 -2.01 -23.92 -9.36
N THR A 117 -1.96 -22.61 -9.62
CA THR A 117 -2.14 -21.98 -10.94
C THR A 117 -0.85 -21.28 -11.36
N ASP A 118 -0.74 -20.91 -12.65
CA ASP A 118 0.36 -20.05 -13.09
C ASP A 118 0.19 -18.65 -12.45
N PRO A 119 1.15 -18.16 -11.66
CA PRO A 119 1.01 -16.88 -10.97
C PRO A 119 0.91 -15.66 -11.91
N PHE A 120 1.31 -15.80 -13.17
CA PHE A 120 1.23 -14.73 -14.17
C PHE A 120 0.19 -15.01 -15.27
N VAL A 121 -0.79 -15.88 -14.95
CA VAL A 121 -2.00 -16.10 -15.76
C VAL A 121 -3.21 -15.93 -14.86
N LEU A 122 -3.97 -14.84 -15.04
CA LEU A 122 -5.17 -14.60 -14.25
C LEU A 122 -6.13 -15.77 -14.39
N THR A 123 -6.35 -16.51 -13.33
CA THR A 123 -7.23 -17.67 -13.30
C THR A 123 -8.46 -17.38 -12.44
N GLU A 124 -9.62 -17.38 -13.06
CA GLU A 124 -10.89 -17.26 -12.33
C GLU A 124 -11.38 -18.64 -11.90
N ARG A 125 -11.54 -18.87 -10.60
CA ARG A 125 -12.01 -20.12 -10.02
C ARG A 125 -12.68 -19.88 -8.68
N ASP A 126 -13.81 -20.56 -8.44
CA ASP A 126 -14.54 -20.54 -7.17
C ASP A 126 -14.87 -19.13 -6.64
N GLY A 127 -15.15 -18.17 -7.53
CA GLY A 127 -15.46 -16.79 -7.19
C GLY A 127 -14.25 -15.92 -6.87
N TYR A 128 -13.03 -16.38 -7.19
CA TYR A 128 -11.78 -15.67 -6.99
C TYR A 128 -10.97 -15.54 -8.29
N TYR A 129 -10.24 -14.45 -8.38
CA TYR A 129 -9.13 -14.26 -9.31
C TYR A 129 -7.82 -14.67 -8.62
N TYR A 130 -7.14 -15.67 -9.18
CA TYR A 130 -5.82 -16.13 -8.74
C TYR A 130 -4.73 -15.53 -9.63
N GLY A 131 -3.65 -15.04 -9.02
CA GLY A 131 -2.48 -14.52 -9.71
C GLY A 131 -1.61 -13.67 -8.78
N ARG A 132 -0.33 -13.53 -9.07
CA ARG A 132 0.58 -12.65 -8.34
C ARG A 132 0.22 -11.19 -8.58
N GLY A 133 0.06 -10.42 -7.49
CA GLY A 133 -0.37 -9.03 -7.53
C GLY A 133 -1.89 -8.87 -7.53
N THR A 134 -2.67 -9.94 -7.32
CA THR A 134 -4.14 -9.82 -7.30
C THR A 134 -4.66 -9.08 -6.07
N ILE A 135 -3.89 -9.01 -4.97
CA ILE A 135 -4.17 -8.20 -3.79
C ILE A 135 -3.04 -7.25 -3.42
N ASP A 136 -1.83 -7.45 -4.00
CA ASP A 136 -0.65 -6.65 -3.72
C ASP A 136 0.11 -6.37 -5.03
N MET A 137 -0.18 -5.23 -5.76
CA MET A 137 -1.41 -4.44 -5.60
C MET A 137 -1.98 -4.07 -6.99
N LYS A 138 -1.94 -5.01 -7.96
CA LYS A 138 -2.43 -4.75 -9.33
C LYS A 138 -3.94 -4.52 -9.37
N ASP A 139 -4.71 -5.04 -8.41
CA ASP A 139 -6.13 -4.73 -8.24
C ASP A 139 -6.36 -3.24 -7.95
N GLY A 140 -5.54 -2.63 -7.08
CA GLY A 140 -5.56 -1.20 -6.79
C GLY A 140 -5.17 -0.36 -8.01
N ILE A 141 -4.12 -0.75 -8.75
CA ILE A 141 -3.73 -0.10 -10.02
C ILE A 141 -4.89 -0.09 -11.02
N VAL A 142 -5.52 -1.24 -11.21
CA VAL A 142 -6.69 -1.39 -12.12
C VAL A 142 -7.88 -0.61 -11.58
N GLY A 143 -8.15 -0.71 -10.29
CA GLY A 143 -9.24 0.00 -9.62
C GLY A 143 -9.18 1.51 -9.84
N VAL A 144 -8.01 2.11 -9.58
CA VAL A 144 -7.76 3.55 -9.81
C VAL A 144 -7.86 3.90 -11.29
N THR A 145 -7.18 3.16 -12.16
CA THR A 145 -7.14 3.45 -13.60
C THR A 145 -8.53 3.40 -14.21
N GLN A 146 -9.30 2.32 -13.97
CA GLN A 146 -10.66 2.18 -14.50
C GLN A 146 -11.63 3.19 -13.91
N ALA A 147 -11.50 3.54 -12.62
CA ALA A 147 -12.33 4.56 -12.00
C ALA A 147 -12.15 5.94 -12.69
N LEU A 148 -10.92 6.35 -12.95
CA LEU A 148 -10.63 7.63 -13.60
C LEU A 148 -11.09 7.64 -15.05
N ILE A 149 -10.84 6.57 -15.81
CA ILE A 149 -11.29 6.42 -17.21
C ILE A 149 -12.82 6.48 -17.27
N ARG A 150 -13.50 5.75 -16.40
CA ARG A 150 -14.96 5.73 -16.33
C ARG A 150 -15.53 7.09 -15.93
N LEU A 151 -14.99 7.73 -14.90
CA LEU A 151 -15.41 9.07 -14.47
C LEU A 151 -15.32 10.08 -15.63
N ARG A 152 -14.22 10.03 -16.39
CA ARG A 152 -14.03 10.89 -17.55
C ARG A 152 -15.06 10.61 -18.66
N ALA A 153 -15.33 9.33 -18.94
CA ALA A 153 -16.33 8.91 -19.93
C ALA A 153 -17.76 9.31 -19.50
N GLU A 154 -18.06 9.30 -18.20
CA GLU A 154 -19.32 9.78 -17.63
C GLU A 154 -19.44 11.32 -17.56
N GLY A 155 -18.43 12.05 -18.07
CA GLY A 155 -18.44 13.52 -18.12
C GLY A 155 -18.04 14.22 -16.83
N PHE A 156 -17.49 13.50 -15.83
CA PHE A 156 -16.98 14.15 -14.63
C PHE A 156 -15.84 15.12 -14.98
N ARG A 157 -15.82 16.27 -14.30
CA ARG A 157 -14.79 17.30 -14.45
C ARG A 157 -14.28 17.66 -13.05
N PRO A 158 -13.01 17.41 -12.74
CA PRO A 158 -12.48 17.73 -11.42
C PRO A 158 -12.34 19.27 -11.26
N ARG A 159 -12.51 19.74 -10.03
CA ARG A 159 -12.31 21.15 -9.63
C ARG A 159 -10.93 21.41 -9.04
N ARG A 160 -10.18 20.38 -8.81
CA ARG A 160 -8.75 20.39 -8.48
C ARG A 160 -8.06 19.28 -9.27
N ASP A 161 -6.77 19.44 -9.55
CA ASP A 161 -6.04 18.42 -10.28
C ASP A 161 -5.97 17.11 -9.46
N VAL A 162 -6.06 15.99 -10.18
CA VAL A 162 -5.80 14.65 -9.65
C VAL A 162 -4.56 14.12 -10.34
N ILE A 163 -3.57 13.72 -9.56
CA ILE A 163 -2.31 13.19 -10.07
C ILE A 163 -2.23 11.71 -9.69
N VAL A 164 -2.15 10.83 -10.69
CA VAL A 164 -1.80 9.42 -10.48
C VAL A 164 -0.28 9.33 -10.42
N PHE A 165 0.23 8.60 -9.45
CA PHE A 165 1.64 8.27 -9.31
C PHE A 165 1.80 6.79 -9.00
N PHE A 166 2.20 6.02 -10.01
CA PHE A 166 2.46 4.59 -9.87
C PHE A 166 3.96 4.33 -9.95
N THR A 167 4.53 3.79 -8.89
CA THR A 167 5.94 3.40 -8.79
C THR A 167 6.17 2.00 -9.36
N GLY A 168 7.41 1.59 -9.49
CA GLY A 168 7.74 0.29 -10.04
C GLY A 168 8.85 -0.45 -9.31
N ASP A 169 9.05 -0.15 -8.02
CA ASP A 169 10.13 -0.70 -7.20
C ASP A 169 9.83 -0.65 -5.68
N GLU A 170 8.55 -0.60 -5.30
CA GLU A 170 8.11 -0.58 -3.90
C GLU A 170 8.61 -1.81 -3.15
N GLU A 171 8.48 -2.97 -3.76
CA GLU A 171 8.85 -4.28 -3.24
C GLU A 171 10.37 -4.49 -3.06
N THR A 172 11.16 -3.45 -3.38
CA THR A 172 12.64 -3.56 -3.33
C THR A 172 13.31 -2.33 -2.76
N THR A 173 13.47 -1.27 -3.56
CA THR A 173 14.25 -0.09 -3.18
C THR A 173 13.40 1.12 -2.82
N SER A 174 12.17 1.19 -3.31
CA SER A 174 11.27 2.36 -3.24
C SER A 174 11.94 3.66 -3.73
N ASP A 175 12.93 3.56 -4.63
CA ASP A 175 13.60 4.73 -5.20
C ASP A 175 12.65 5.63 -5.98
N GLY A 176 11.62 5.03 -6.62
CA GLY A 176 10.55 5.75 -7.29
C GLY A 176 9.83 6.71 -6.35
N ALA A 177 9.44 6.24 -5.17
CA ALA A 177 8.79 7.06 -4.16
C ALA A 177 9.74 8.12 -3.58
N ARG A 178 11.00 7.76 -3.32
CA ARG A 178 12.04 8.68 -2.88
C ARG A 178 12.25 9.81 -3.90
N LEU A 179 12.37 9.48 -5.18
CA LEU A 179 12.50 10.47 -6.27
C LEU A 179 11.23 11.31 -6.41
N GLY A 180 10.04 10.71 -6.24
CA GLY A 180 8.76 11.41 -6.21
C GLY A 180 8.69 12.47 -5.13
N ALA A 181 9.16 12.13 -3.93
CA ALA A 181 9.19 13.04 -2.79
C ALA A 181 10.31 14.10 -2.86
N THR A 182 11.31 13.93 -3.74
CA THR A 182 12.50 14.81 -3.85
C THR A 182 12.66 15.41 -5.26
N ALA A 183 13.35 14.71 -6.16
CA ALA A 183 13.71 15.22 -7.49
C ALA A 183 12.51 15.51 -8.40
N TRP A 184 11.41 14.77 -8.25
CA TRP A 184 10.17 14.98 -9.02
C TRP A 184 9.11 15.77 -8.23
N ARG A 185 9.51 16.37 -7.11
CA ARG A 185 8.62 17.07 -6.17
C ARG A 185 7.73 18.13 -6.84
N GLU A 186 8.25 18.84 -7.85
CA GLU A 186 7.46 19.84 -8.58
C GLU A 186 6.31 19.25 -9.39
N LEU A 187 6.46 18.02 -9.91
CA LEU A 187 5.39 17.31 -10.61
C LEU A 187 4.33 16.79 -9.64
N LEU A 188 4.73 16.52 -8.37
CA LEU A 188 3.95 15.92 -7.31
C LEU A 188 3.71 16.89 -6.13
N ASP A 189 3.64 18.21 -6.40
CA ASP A 189 3.28 19.20 -5.37
C ASP A 189 1.78 19.12 -5.07
N VAL A 190 1.43 18.24 -4.15
CA VAL A 190 0.05 17.92 -3.77
C VAL A 190 -0.25 18.36 -2.33
N GLU A 191 -1.53 18.50 -2.02
CA GLU A 191 -1.99 18.77 -0.65
C GLU A 191 -1.87 17.51 0.22
N TYR A 192 -2.22 16.35 -0.32
CA TYR A 192 -2.09 15.03 0.28
C TYR A 192 -2.19 13.93 -0.78
N GLY A 193 -1.83 12.72 -0.43
CA GLY A 193 -1.96 11.53 -1.27
C GLY A 193 -2.91 10.48 -0.69
N LEU A 194 -3.49 9.71 -1.59
CA LEU A 194 -4.37 8.57 -1.35
C LEU A 194 -3.64 7.34 -1.88
N ASN A 195 -3.22 6.44 -0.98
CA ASN A 195 -2.50 5.24 -1.36
C ASN A 195 -3.49 4.07 -1.54
N ALA A 196 -3.46 3.45 -2.71
CA ALA A 196 -4.28 2.29 -3.03
C ALA A 196 -3.66 0.97 -2.50
N ASP A 197 -2.39 1.02 -2.10
CA ASP A 197 -1.61 -0.09 -1.56
C ASP A 197 -1.89 -0.37 -0.07
N ALA A 198 -2.75 0.37 0.56
CA ALA A 198 -3.11 0.22 1.96
C ALA A 198 -4.56 0.61 2.18
N GLY A 199 -5.12 0.22 3.30
CA GLY A 199 -6.54 0.34 3.56
C GLY A 199 -7.29 -0.94 3.17
N GLY A 200 -8.54 -0.79 2.73
CA GLY A 200 -9.36 -1.93 2.34
C GLY A 200 -10.13 -2.55 3.50
N GLY A 201 -10.79 -3.67 3.24
CA GLY A 201 -11.68 -4.31 4.20
C GLY A 201 -11.49 -5.81 4.36
N GLY A 202 -12.07 -6.34 5.43
CA GLY A 202 -12.06 -7.77 5.71
C GLY A 202 -13.44 -8.32 5.99
N TYR A 203 -13.62 -9.59 5.62
CA TYR A 203 -14.76 -10.39 6.00
C TYR A 203 -14.30 -11.69 6.65
N SER A 204 -15.03 -12.19 7.64
CA SER A 204 -14.85 -13.53 8.16
C SER A 204 -15.44 -14.56 7.19
N ARG A 205 -15.10 -15.85 7.37
CA ARG A 205 -15.58 -16.97 6.53
C ARG A 205 -17.10 -17.10 6.47
N ASP A 206 -17.80 -16.65 7.51
CA ASP A 206 -19.26 -16.63 7.59
C ASP A 206 -19.89 -15.36 6.98
N GLY A 207 -19.08 -14.50 6.34
CA GLY A 207 -19.53 -13.30 5.66
C GLY A 207 -19.77 -12.09 6.57
N ARG A 208 -19.41 -12.14 7.84
CA ARG A 208 -19.49 -11.01 8.75
C ARG A 208 -18.38 -9.99 8.43
N SER A 209 -18.74 -8.73 8.30
CA SER A 209 -17.75 -7.65 8.11
C SER A 209 -16.83 -7.54 9.34
N LEU A 210 -15.53 -7.49 9.09
CA LEU A 210 -14.51 -7.18 10.09
C LEU A 210 -14.14 -5.69 10.09
N GLY A 211 -14.75 -4.91 9.19
CA GLY A 211 -14.53 -3.49 9.02
C GLY A 211 -13.61 -3.17 7.84
N PHE A 212 -13.47 -1.87 7.60
CA PHE A 212 -12.53 -1.27 6.65
C PHE A 212 -11.58 -0.35 7.39
N VAL A 213 -10.35 -0.22 6.91
CA VAL A 213 -9.33 0.56 7.59
C VAL A 213 -8.87 1.75 6.75
N ILE A 214 -8.58 2.88 7.43
CA ILE A 214 -7.85 4.02 6.89
C ILE A 214 -6.45 3.98 7.48
N GLN A 215 -5.45 3.64 6.70
CA GLN A 215 -4.07 3.72 7.15
C GLN A 215 -3.60 5.18 7.12
N SER A 216 -3.37 5.76 8.27
CA SER A 216 -2.82 7.12 8.40
C SER A 216 -1.40 7.15 8.96
N ALA A 217 -0.89 5.99 9.38
CA ALA A 217 0.46 5.84 9.89
C ALA A 217 1.05 4.49 9.50
N GLU A 218 2.38 4.41 9.50
CA GLU A 218 3.12 3.16 9.32
C GLU A 218 4.44 3.24 10.06
N LYS A 219 4.98 2.09 10.44
CA LYS A 219 6.28 2.04 11.09
C LYS A 219 7.40 2.22 10.08
N THR A 220 8.45 2.91 10.51
CA THR A 220 9.68 3.00 9.72
C THR A 220 10.44 1.68 9.82
N TYR A 221 10.75 1.09 8.68
CA TYR A 221 11.65 -0.05 8.55
C TYR A 221 13.10 0.44 8.65
N ALA A 222 13.91 -0.16 9.51
CA ALA A 222 15.33 0.12 9.57
C ALA A 222 16.14 -1.12 9.95
N ASN A 223 17.32 -1.27 9.34
CA ASN A 223 18.25 -2.33 9.67
C ASN A 223 19.47 -1.78 10.40
N TYR A 224 19.93 -2.56 11.38
CA TYR A 224 21.13 -2.28 12.14
C TYR A 224 22.00 -3.53 12.20
N THR A 225 23.32 -3.33 12.06
CA THR A 225 24.29 -4.40 12.23
C THR A 225 24.93 -4.31 13.62
N PHE A 226 24.85 -5.39 14.37
CA PHE A 226 25.64 -5.61 15.58
C PHE A 226 26.84 -6.46 15.18
N ALA A 227 28.05 -6.00 15.42
CA ALA A 227 29.26 -6.72 15.03
C ALA A 227 30.32 -6.68 16.12
N VAL A 228 30.94 -7.83 16.37
CA VAL A 228 32.10 -7.98 17.25
C VAL A 228 33.26 -8.53 16.47
N ARG A 229 34.39 -7.85 16.49
CA ARG A 229 35.64 -8.32 15.91
C ARG A 229 36.62 -8.72 16.99
N ASN A 230 37.35 -9.81 16.72
CA ASN A 230 38.30 -10.38 17.67
C ASN A 230 39.54 -10.89 16.88
N ARG A 231 40.68 -10.99 17.55
CA ARG A 231 41.91 -11.53 16.93
C ARG A 231 41.84 -13.03 16.61
N GLY A 232 40.83 -13.75 17.15
CA GLY A 232 40.75 -15.19 17.02
C GLY A 232 41.81 -15.95 17.85
N GLY A 233 42.04 -17.20 17.50
CA GLY A 233 43.01 -18.07 18.15
C GLY A 233 42.63 -19.55 18.09
N HIS A 234 43.41 -20.40 18.66
CA HIS A 234 43.18 -21.85 18.72
C HIS A 234 42.16 -22.18 19.83
N SER A 235 41.12 -22.95 19.52
CA SER A 235 40.02 -23.24 20.46
C SER A 235 40.45 -23.95 21.75
N SER A 236 41.59 -24.68 21.74
CA SER A 236 42.14 -25.31 22.96
C SER A 236 42.70 -24.31 23.96
N LYS A 237 42.81 -23.05 23.61
CA LYS A 237 43.23 -21.95 24.49
C LYS A 237 42.15 -20.87 24.56
N PRO A 238 41.01 -21.17 25.24
CA PRO A 238 39.88 -20.23 25.32
C PRO A 238 40.29 -18.96 26.03
N ARG A 239 39.67 -17.84 25.60
CA ARG A 239 39.91 -16.51 26.16
C ARG A 239 38.60 -15.92 26.66
N PRO A 240 38.64 -14.95 27.61
CA PRO A 240 37.45 -14.27 28.09
C PRO A 240 36.74 -13.46 26.94
N ASP A 241 37.50 -12.93 26.00
CA ASP A 241 37.05 -12.13 24.88
C ASP A 241 36.68 -13.05 23.68
N ASN A 242 35.46 -13.54 23.64
CA ASN A 242 34.95 -14.35 22.55
C ASN A 242 33.87 -13.58 21.80
N ALA A 243 34.03 -13.35 20.49
CA ALA A 243 33.12 -12.56 19.70
C ALA A 243 31.68 -13.10 19.68
N ILE A 244 31.51 -14.45 19.72
CA ILE A 244 30.19 -15.07 19.77
C ILE A 244 29.50 -14.77 21.12
N TYR A 245 30.23 -14.92 22.23
CA TYR A 245 29.63 -14.71 23.54
C TYR A 245 29.30 -13.25 23.82
N GLN A 246 30.13 -12.31 23.33
CA GLN A 246 29.86 -10.88 23.43
C GLN A 246 28.63 -10.48 22.61
N LEU A 247 28.53 -10.96 21.37
CA LEU A 247 27.35 -10.73 20.54
C LEU A 247 26.09 -11.35 21.14
N ALA A 248 26.15 -12.61 21.60
CA ALA A 248 25.02 -13.29 22.24
C ALA A 248 24.52 -12.53 23.47
N ALA A 249 25.42 -12.02 24.30
CA ALA A 249 25.06 -11.24 25.47
C ALA A 249 24.38 -9.89 25.08
N ALA A 250 24.84 -9.23 24.02
CA ALA A 250 24.19 -8.02 23.52
C ALA A 250 22.80 -8.31 22.93
N LEU A 251 22.63 -9.40 22.18
CA LEU A 251 21.33 -9.81 21.64
C LEU A 251 20.36 -10.24 22.76
N GLY A 252 20.83 -10.91 23.83
CA GLY A 252 20.00 -11.23 24.98
C GLY A 252 19.50 -9.99 25.72
N ARG A 253 20.34 -8.93 25.80
CA ARG A 253 19.88 -7.63 26.35
C ARG A 253 18.85 -6.98 25.44
N LEU A 254 19.01 -7.07 24.13
CA LEU A 254 18.03 -6.56 23.17
C LEU A 254 16.69 -7.29 23.28
N GLU A 255 16.70 -8.61 23.39
CA GLU A 255 15.48 -9.42 23.57
C GLU A 255 14.72 -9.02 24.84
N ALA A 256 15.44 -8.79 25.94
CA ALA A 256 14.85 -8.38 27.21
C ALA A 256 14.38 -6.92 27.23
N HIS A 257 14.87 -6.08 26.31
CA HIS A 257 14.56 -4.65 26.29
C HIS A 257 13.12 -4.39 25.84
N ARG A 258 12.50 -3.40 26.48
CA ARG A 258 11.20 -2.84 26.09
C ARG A 258 11.39 -1.35 25.81
N PHE A 259 11.17 -0.96 24.55
CA PHE A 259 11.08 0.46 24.20
C PHE A 259 9.88 1.10 24.90
N GLU A 260 9.98 2.40 25.19
CA GLU A 260 8.89 3.14 25.80
C GLU A 260 7.63 3.12 24.92
N PRO A 261 6.44 2.94 25.52
CA PRO A 261 5.19 2.97 24.77
C PRO A 261 4.88 4.38 24.25
N MET A 262 4.31 4.45 23.06
CA MET A 262 3.98 5.71 22.38
C MET A 262 2.57 5.63 21.79
N LEU A 263 1.72 6.59 22.16
CA LEU A 263 0.36 6.71 21.63
C LEU A 263 0.29 7.92 20.69
N ASN A 264 0.05 7.68 19.41
CA ASN A 264 -0.20 8.72 18.41
C ASN A 264 -1.71 8.86 18.11
N GLU A 265 -2.09 9.83 17.26
CA GLU A 265 -3.51 10.06 16.90
C GLU A 265 -4.15 8.80 16.28
N THR A 266 -3.43 8.12 15.39
CA THR A 266 -3.93 6.92 14.69
C THR A 266 -4.16 5.76 15.65
N THR A 267 -3.17 5.42 16.49
CA THR A 267 -3.31 4.32 17.46
C THR A 267 -4.33 4.66 18.55
N ARG A 268 -4.46 5.93 18.93
CA ARG A 268 -5.53 6.38 19.84
C ARG A 268 -6.91 6.14 19.22
N ALA A 269 -7.09 6.51 17.96
CA ALA A 269 -8.37 6.30 17.26
C ALA A 269 -8.67 4.79 17.13
N TYR A 270 -7.67 3.98 16.76
CA TYR A 270 -7.78 2.52 16.69
C TYR A 270 -8.24 1.91 18.02
N PHE A 271 -7.49 2.14 19.12
CA PHE A 271 -7.80 1.56 20.42
C PHE A 271 -9.08 2.14 21.05
N THR A 272 -9.44 3.38 20.72
CA THR A 272 -10.74 3.95 21.13
C THR A 272 -11.91 3.20 20.50
N GLU A 273 -11.78 2.78 19.26
CA GLU A 273 -12.81 1.95 18.61
C GLU A 273 -12.78 0.51 19.16
N ARG A 274 -11.59 -0.09 19.23
CA ARG A 274 -11.36 -1.47 19.67
C ARG A 274 -11.94 -1.75 21.07
N GLN A 275 -11.77 -0.83 22.04
CA GLN A 275 -12.26 -0.99 23.41
C GLN A 275 -13.80 -1.12 23.50
N LYS A 276 -14.56 -0.68 22.49
CA LYS A 276 -16.03 -0.74 22.53
C LYS A 276 -16.54 -2.18 22.49
N SER A 277 -15.87 -3.04 21.74
CA SER A 277 -16.21 -4.45 21.56
C SER A 277 -15.32 -5.40 22.37
N GLU A 278 -14.07 -5.00 22.69
CA GLU A 278 -13.12 -5.85 23.36
C GLU A 278 -13.41 -6.01 24.85
N ARG A 279 -13.35 -7.26 25.34
CA ARG A 279 -13.66 -7.64 26.72
C ARG A 279 -12.49 -8.43 27.30
N GLY A 280 -12.54 -8.65 28.62
CA GLY A 280 -11.49 -9.39 29.34
C GLY A 280 -10.19 -8.61 29.46
N ALA A 281 -9.08 -9.34 29.67
CA ALA A 281 -7.77 -8.77 29.99
C ALA A 281 -7.27 -7.78 28.93
N LEU A 282 -7.42 -8.08 27.63
CA LEU A 282 -7.04 -7.18 26.55
C LEU A 282 -7.86 -5.89 26.59
N GLY A 283 -9.19 -5.98 26.75
CA GLY A 283 -10.05 -4.80 26.85
C GLY A 283 -9.73 -3.93 28.08
N ASP A 284 -9.37 -4.53 29.21
CA ASP A 284 -8.96 -3.80 30.41
C ASP A 284 -7.61 -3.10 30.20
N ALA A 285 -6.65 -3.78 29.58
CA ALA A 285 -5.35 -3.21 29.23
C ALA A 285 -5.48 -2.03 28.25
N ILE A 286 -6.30 -2.16 27.21
CA ILE A 286 -6.58 -1.06 26.25
C ILE A 286 -7.15 0.15 26.97
N ARG A 287 -8.13 -0.02 27.86
CA ARG A 287 -8.71 1.07 28.65
C ARG A 287 -7.71 1.74 29.57
N ALA A 288 -6.86 0.96 30.23
CA ALA A 288 -5.80 1.46 31.11
C ALA A 288 -4.78 2.30 30.31
N TRP A 289 -4.30 1.78 29.18
CA TRP A 289 -3.30 2.45 28.35
C TRP A 289 -3.84 3.72 27.67
N LEU A 290 -5.11 3.75 27.22
CA LEU A 290 -5.74 4.95 26.68
C LEU A 290 -5.85 6.06 27.73
N LYS A 291 -6.01 5.71 29.02
CA LYS A 291 -6.05 6.65 30.14
C LYS A 291 -4.66 7.15 30.51
N ASP A 292 -3.67 6.28 30.52
CA ASP A 292 -2.27 6.59 30.79
C ASP A 292 -1.36 5.95 29.72
N PRO A 293 -1.00 6.68 28.68
CA PRO A 293 -0.13 6.18 27.62
C PRO A 293 1.29 5.80 28.06
N ALA A 294 1.72 6.23 29.25
CA ALA A 294 3.00 5.85 29.84
C ALA A 294 2.95 4.53 30.62
N ASP A 295 1.77 3.93 30.80
CA ASP A 295 1.62 2.65 31.49
C ASP A 295 2.23 1.50 30.64
N GLY A 296 3.49 1.19 30.93
CA GLY A 296 4.24 0.12 30.29
C GLY A 296 3.64 -1.27 30.51
N ALA A 297 3.02 -1.51 31.70
CA ALA A 297 2.39 -2.79 32.02
C ALA A 297 1.11 -3.00 31.18
N ALA A 298 0.31 -1.96 31.01
CA ALA A 298 -0.85 -2.01 30.13
C ALA A 298 -0.43 -2.23 28.66
N ALA A 299 0.62 -1.53 28.19
CA ALA A 299 1.17 -1.74 26.85
C ALA A 299 1.71 -3.17 26.66
N ASP A 300 2.38 -3.76 27.65
CA ASP A 300 2.85 -5.15 27.60
C ASP A 300 1.68 -6.14 27.53
N ALA A 301 0.60 -5.88 28.28
CA ALA A 301 -0.60 -6.71 28.26
C ALA A 301 -1.34 -6.64 26.92
N ILE A 302 -1.35 -5.48 26.26
CA ILE A 302 -1.87 -5.33 24.88
C ILE A 302 -1.03 -6.15 23.91
N GLU A 303 0.29 -6.01 23.94
CA GLU A 303 1.20 -6.70 23.02
C GLU A 303 1.42 -8.20 23.34
N ALA A 304 0.80 -8.73 24.40
CA ALA A 304 0.70 -10.18 24.63
C ALA A 304 -0.29 -10.86 23.65
N ASP A 305 -1.20 -10.09 23.03
CA ASP A 305 -2.04 -10.57 21.94
C ASP A 305 -1.29 -10.40 20.60
N GLU A 306 -1.17 -11.48 19.84
CA GLU A 306 -0.41 -11.48 18.56
C GLU A 306 -0.95 -10.47 17.55
N SER A 307 -2.25 -10.19 17.56
CA SER A 307 -2.88 -9.21 16.64
C SER A 307 -2.49 -7.76 16.96
N GLU A 308 -2.06 -7.48 18.19
CA GLU A 308 -1.75 -6.13 18.66
C GLU A 308 -0.24 -5.87 18.80
N VAL A 309 0.59 -6.90 18.52
CA VAL A 309 2.05 -6.77 18.61
C VAL A 309 2.58 -5.64 17.73
N GLY A 310 3.36 -4.76 18.35
CA GLY A 310 4.01 -3.64 17.66
C GLY A 310 3.12 -2.41 17.50
N LEU A 311 1.90 -2.38 18.00
CA LEU A 311 1.05 -1.19 17.91
C LEU A 311 1.31 -0.16 19.02
N THR A 312 1.99 -0.56 20.10
CA THR A 312 2.22 0.33 21.24
C THR A 312 3.62 0.96 21.28
N ARG A 313 4.63 0.36 20.62
CA ARG A 313 6.02 0.80 20.72
C ARG A 313 6.89 0.38 19.53
N THR A 314 8.10 0.95 19.44
CA THR A 314 9.17 0.45 18.57
C THR A 314 9.52 -0.99 18.93
N ARG A 315 9.75 -1.84 17.94
CA ARG A 315 10.20 -3.23 18.12
C ARG A 315 11.42 -3.48 17.26
N CYS A 316 12.43 -4.11 17.86
CA CYS A 316 13.66 -4.54 17.19
C CYS A 316 13.88 -6.03 17.43
N VAL A 317 14.22 -6.78 16.40
CA VAL A 317 14.44 -8.23 16.45
C VAL A 317 15.64 -8.63 15.62
N ALA A 318 16.47 -9.55 16.14
CA ALA A 318 17.54 -10.14 15.36
C ALA A 318 16.96 -11.10 14.32
N THR A 319 17.29 -10.89 13.04
CA THR A 319 16.75 -11.68 11.91
C THR A 319 17.81 -12.55 11.24
N ARG A 320 19.09 -12.21 11.36
CA ARG A 320 20.21 -12.97 10.78
C ARG A 320 21.38 -12.96 11.74
N LEU A 321 22.12 -14.09 11.81
CA LEU A 321 23.31 -14.26 12.63
C LEU A 321 24.40 -14.96 11.84
N PHE A 322 25.63 -14.44 11.89
CA PHE A 322 26.83 -15.01 11.27
C PHE A 322 27.96 -15.00 12.26
N ALA A 323 28.66 -16.13 12.47
CA ALA A 323 29.77 -16.17 13.41
C ALA A 323 30.72 -17.34 13.11
N GLY A 324 32.02 -17.11 13.36
CA GLY A 324 33.05 -18.12 13.23
C GLY A 324 33.40 -18.49 11.78
N HIS A 325 34.41 -19.34 11.62
CA HIS A 325 34.89 -19.79 10.31
C HIS A 325 35.47 -21.23 10.34
N ALA A 326 35.74 -21.80 11.52
CA ALA A 326 36.24 -23.16 11.69
C ALA A 326 35.92 -23.69 13.09
N ASP A 327 35.69 -24.99 13.22
CA ASP A 327 35.27 -25.66 14.46
C ASP A 327 36.33 -25.59 15.56
N ASN A 328 37.60 -25.52 15.23
CA ASN A 328 38.73 -25.49 16.16
C ASN A 328 39.37 -24.10 16.31
N ALA A 329 38.71 -23.04 15.87
CA ALA A 329 39.21 -21.68 15.96
C ALA A 329 38.27 -20.76 16.80
N LEU A 330 38.87 -19.85 17.58
CA LEU A 330 38.12 -18.76 18.19
C LEU A 330 37.60 -17.81 17.12
N PRO A 331 36.35 -17.36 17.18
CA PRO A 331 35.74 -16.54 16.13
C PRO A 331 36.42 -15.18 16.02
N GLN A 332 36.79 -14.80 14.79
CA GLN A 332 37.35 -13.48 14.47
C GLN A 332 36.28 -12.42 14.21
N LEU A 333 35.06 -12.89 13.86
CA LEU A 333 33.90 -12.05 13.61
C LEU A 333 32.65 -12.79 14.09
N ALA A 334 31.78 -12.06 14.76
CA ALA A 334 30.39 -12.41 14.96
C ALA A 334 29.54 -11.18 14.62
N SER A 335 28.47 -11.35 13.83
CA SER A 335 27.59 -10.25 13.47
C SER A 335 26.13 -10.70 13.38
N ALA A 336 25.22 -9.79 13.67
CA ALA A 336 23.78 -9.99 13.55
C ALA A 336 23.14 -8.81 12.82
N ASN A 337 22.16 -9.10 11.96
CA ASN A 337 21.21 -8.10 11.48
C ASN A 337 20.10 -7.97 12.51
N VAL A 338 19.83 -6.75 12.93
CA VAL A 338 18.70 -6.38 13.80
C VAL A 338 17.76 -5.51 12.97
N ASN A 339 16.58 -6.04 12.68
CA ASN A 339 15.52 -5.29 12.03
C ASN A 339 14.65 -4.58 13.06
N CYS A 340 14.43 -3.30 12.87
CA CYS A 340 13.56 -2.50 13.71
C CYS A 340 12.34 -2.00 12.94
N ARG A 341 11.19 -2.05 13.59
CA ARG A 341 9.94 -1.41 13.18
C ARG A 341 9.68 -0.26 14.14
N ILE A 342 10.04 0.93 13.69
CA ILE A 342 10.14 2.15 14.51
C ILE A 342 8.82 2.90 14.48
N MET A 343 8.38 3.42 15.63
CA MET A 343 7.15 4.21 15.73
C MET A 343 7.22 5.47 14.85
N PRO A 344 6.08 5.88 14.24
CA PRO A 344 6.01 7.09 13.44
C PRO A 344 6.55 8.32 14.19
N GLY A 345 7.39 9.10 13.52
CA GLY A 345 7.97 10.33 14.07
C GLY A 345 9.23 10.15 14.93
N VAL A 346 9.66 8.90 15.17
CA VAL A 346 10.94 8.62 15.86
C VAL A 346 12.07 8.59 14.82
N ASP A 347 13.16 9.31 15.11
CA ASP A 347 14.36 9.30 14.26
C ASP A 347 15.06 7.94 14.38
N PRO A 348 15.35 7.23 13.28
CA PRO A 348 16.14 6.01 13.31
C PRO A 348 17.54 6.17 13.96
N ASN A 349 18.11 7.38 13.99
CA ASN A 349 19.35 7.64 14.70
C ASN A 349 19.19 7.64 16.22
N ASP A 350 18.03 8.05 16.75
CA ASP A 350 17.74 7.92 18.18
C ASP A 350 17.63 6.44 18.57
N VAL A 351 17.03 5.62 17.69
CA VAL A 351 17.01 4.15 17.87
C VAL A 351 18.42 3.57 17.82
N LEU A 352 19.30 4.04 16.91
CA LEU A 352 20.71 3.63 16.89
C LEU A 352 21.41 3.93 18.21
N ALA A 353 21.19 5.12 18.77
CA ALA A 353 21.78 5.51 20.05
C ALA A 353 21.29 4.60 21.18
N GLU A 354 20.00 4.27 21.20
CA GLU A 354 19.41 3.37 22.18
C GLU A 354 19.94 1.93 22.02
N LEU A 355 20.06 1.42 20.79
CA LEU A 355 20.63 0.10 20.51
C LEU A 355 22.10 0.00 20.98
N ARG A 356 22.89 1.06 20.84
CA ARG A 356 24.25 1.13 21.41
C ARG A 356 24.21 1.06 22.94
N ARG A 357 23.28 1.76 23.56
CA ARG A 357 23.09 1.71 25.02
C ARG A 357 22.68 0.30 25.50
N ILE A 358 21.78 -0.37 24.76
CA ILE A 358 21.33 -1.74 25.03
C ILE A 358 22.48 -2.74 24.86
N ALA A 359 23.31 -2.58 23.83
CA ALA A 359 24.47 -3.43 23.60
C ALA A 359 25.43 -3.44 24.82
N ALA A 360 25.53 -2.33 25.56
CA ALA A 360 26.26 -2.18 26.84
C ALA A 360 27.69 -2.79 26.83
N ASP A 361 28.33 -2.83 25.67
CA ASP A 361 29.66 -3.34 25.42
C ASP A 361 30.30 -2.54 24.28
N THR A 362 31.38 -1.81 24.56
CA THR A 362 32.06 -0.96 23.60
C THR A 362 32.75 -1.73 22.46
N LEU A 363 32.93 -3.05 22.61
CA LEU A 363 33.46 -3.92 21.59
C LEU A 363 32.40 -4.41 20.62
N VAL A 364 31.10 -4.23 20.95
CA VAL A 364 29.98 -4.45 20.04
C VAL A 364 29.74 -3.18 19.23
N ALA A 365 30.24 -3.16 18.01
CA ALA A 365 29.93 -2.06 17.07
C ALA A 365 28.48 -2.18 16.62
N VAL A 366 27.69 -1.11 16.82
CA VAL A 366 26.32 -1.02 16.30
C VAL A 366 26.29 0.07 15.24
N THR A 367 25.96 -0.32 14.00
CA THR A 367 25.85 0.59 12.85
C THR A 367 24.47 0.48 12.23
N ARG A 368 24.02 1.55 11.59
CA ARG A 368 22.82 1.58 10.78
C ARG A 368 23.17 1.29 9.33
N ASP A 369 22.42 0.42 8.67
CA ASP A 369 22.76 -0.12 7.34
C ASP A 369 21.96 0.52 6.20
N ASP A 370 20.99 1.39 6.52
CA ASP A 370 20.11 2.03 5.54
C ASP A 370 20.02 3.55 5.74
N SER A 371 19.42 4.22 4.77
CA SER A 371 19.17 5.66 4.77
C SER A 371 17.72 6.00 5.09
N SER A 372 16.93 5.08 5.63
CA SER A 372 15.51 5.33 5.96
C SER A 372 15.37 6.55 6.86
N THR A 373 14.37 7.37 6.61
CA THR A 373 14.02 8.53 7.42
C THR A 373 12.75 8.26 8.19
N GLY A 374 12.68 8.65 9.44
CA GLY A 374 11.45 8.53 10.22
C GLY A 374 10.34 9.34 9.56
N ALA A 375 9.18 8.73 9.37
CA ALA A 375 8.00 9.38 8.81
C ALA A 375 6.97 9.65 9.92
N PRO A 376 6.40 10.87 10.01
CA PRO A 376 5.32 11.14 10.96
C PRO A 376 4.02 10.45 10.52
N ALA A 377 3.09 10.25 11.46
CA ALA A 377 1.71 9.90 11.11
C ALA A 377 1.05 11.07 10.36
N SER A 378 0.20 10.76 9.39
CA SER A 378 -0.70 11.74 8.76
C SER A 378 -1.83 12.08 9.72
N PRO A 379 -2.19 13.37 9.90
CA PRO A 379 -3.35 13.73 10.71
C PRO A 379 -4.64 13.18 10.10
N LEU A 380 -5.59 12.72 10.89
CA LEU A 380 -6.86 12.17 10.40
C LEU A 380 -7.73 13.30 9.83
N ARG A 381 -7.63 13.56 8.53
CA ARG A 381 -8.40 14.61 7.83
C ARG A 381 -9.88 14.25 7.72
N ALA A 382 -10.73 15.12 8.19
CA ALA A 382 -12.18 14.90 8.20
C ALA A 382 -12.78 14.77 6.79
N ASP A 383 -12.21 15.42 5.76
CA ASP A 383 -12.65 15.30 4.37
C ASP A 383 -12.32 13.92 3.80
N VAL A 384 -11.11 13.39 4.06
CA VAL A 384 -10.69 12.04 3.64
C VAL A 384 -11.53 10.98 4.35
N VAL A 385 -11.69 11.09 5.68
CA VAL A 385 -12.50 10.14 6.46
C VAL A 385 -13.95 10.11 5.95
N ARG A 386 -14.57 11.27 5.70
CA ARG A 386 -15.94 11.33 5.15
C ARG A 386 -16.03 10.71 3.75
N ALA A 387 -15.08 11.01 2.87
CA ALA A 387 -15.06 10.46 1.51
C ALA A 387 -14.91 8.95 1.53
N TYR A 388 -13.98 8.43 2.35
CA TYR A 388 -13.76 7.01 2.52
C TYR A 388 -14.99 6.29 3.10
N THR A 389 -15.57 6.83 4.18
CA THR A 389 -16.79 6.29 4.78
C THR A 389 -17.91 6.22 3.76
N LYS A 390 -18.11 7.30 2.97
CA LYS A 390 -19.12 7.30 1.90
C LYS A 390 -18.83 6.26 0.83
N ALA A 391 -17.57 6.11 0.44
CA ALA A 391 -17.15 5.15 -0.57
C ALA A 391 -17.36 3.70 -0.10
N VAL A 392 -17.01 3.40 1.14
CA VAL A 392 -17.23 2.08 1.75
C VAL A 392 -18.74 1.81 1.92
N HIS A 393 -19.49 2.71 2.58
CA HIS A 393 -20.89 2.50 2.89
C HIS A 393 -21.78 2.43 1.65
N ALA A 394 -21.36 2.92 0.49
CA ALA A 394 -22.09 2.74 -0.76
C ALA A 394 -22.24 1.26 -1.17
N ARG A 395 -21.40 0.36 -0.67
CA ARG A 395 -21.39 -1.08 -0.98
C ARG A 395 -21.41 -1.97 0.26
N HIS A 396 -20.93 -1.47 1.37
CA HIS A 396 -20.80 -2.15 2.66
C HIS A 396 -21.41 -1.27 3.76
N PRO A 397 -22.75 -1.10 3.76
CA PRO A 397 -23.42 -0.06 4.59
C PRO A 397 -23.22 -0.24 6.10
N ASP A 398 -23.02 -1.48 6.54
CA ASP A 398 -22.87 -1.82 7.96
C ASP A 398 -21.40 -1.96 8.40
N ALA A 399 -20.44 -1.70 7.50
CA ALA A 399 -19.02 -1.85 7.80
C ALA A 399 -18.51 -0.73 8.72
N GLY A 400 -17.84 -1.11 9.81
CA GLY A 400 -17.09 -0.18 10.64
C GLY A 400 -15.89 0.42 9.88
N ILE A 401 -15.51 1.65 10.21
CA ILE A 401 -14.32 2.30 9.68
C ILE A 401 -13.36 2.56 10.84
N VAL A 402 -12.13 2.06 10.71
CA VAL A 402 -11.13 2.14 11.78
C VAL A 402 -9.85 2.80 11.24
N ALA A 403 -9.24 3.67 12.04
CA ALA A 403 -7.90 4.18 11.72
C ALA A 403 -6.87 3.07 11.96
N GLU A 404 -5.84 3.00 11.12
CA GLU A 404 -4.81 1.97 11.21
C GLU A 404 -3.40 2.59 11.17
N MET A 405 -2.53 2.03 12.01
CA MET A 405 -1.09 2.16 11.88
C MET A 405 -0.53 0.81 11.41
N SER A 406 -0.06 0.76 10.17
CA SER A 406 0.58 -0.45 9.65
C SER A 406 1.90 -0.73 10.39
N THR A 407 2.15 -1.99 10.70
CA THR A 407 3.47 -2.45 11.16
C THR A 407 4.43 -2.70 9.99
N GLY A 408 3.92 -2.74 8.75
CA GLY A 408 4.67 -2.72 7.51
C GLY A 408 5.13 -1.31 7.12
N ALA A 409 5.57 -1.16 5.88
CA ALA A 409 5.94 0.11 5.27
C ALA A 409 5.43 0.13 3.83
N THR A 410 5.16 1.31 3.29
CA THR A 410 4.76 1.54 1.90
C THR A 410 5.53 2.74 1.34
N ASP A 411 5.42 2.98 0.06
CA ASP A 411 5.91 4.19 -0.60
C ASP A 411 5.41 5.50 0.04
N GLY A 412 4.30 5.43 0.77
CA GLY A 412 3.72 6.56 1.49
C GLY A 412 4.65 7.19 2.53
N SER A 413 5.58 6.41 3.09
CA SER A 413 6.54 6.88 4.10
C SER A 413 7.43 8.02 3.60
N TYR A 414 7.90 7.95 2.36
CA TYR A 414 8.78 8.98 1.76
C TYR A 414 8.07 10.33 1.62
N PHE A 415 6.80 10.31 1.24
CA PHE A 415 5.99 11.53 1.14
C PHE A 415 5.65 12.12 2.50
N ARG A 416 5.32 11.28 3.50
CA ARG A 416 5.10 11.72 4.88
C ARG A 416 6.38 12.35 5.46
N ALA A 417 7.54 11.75 5.22
CA ALA A 417 8.83 12.32 5.62
C ALA A 417 9.10 13.68 4.95
N ALA A 418 8.62 13.89 3.72
CA ALA A 418 8.69 15.16 2.99
C ALA A 418 7.55 16.13 3.33
N GLY A 419 6.75 15.86 4.36
CA GLY A 419 5.67 16.73 4.85
C GLY A 419 4.36 16.67 4.05
N ILE A 420 4.18 15.64 3.20
CA ILE A 420 2.91 15.40 2.48
C ILE A 420 2.15 14.27 3.19
N PRO A 421 0.96 14.54 3.76
CA PRO A 421 0.13 13.49 4.35
C PRO A 421 -0.27 12.43 3.32
N ILE A 422 -0.15 11.15 3.66
CA ILE A 422 -0.59 10.01 2.83
C ILE A 422 -1.57 9.16 3.64
N TYR A 423 -2.64 8.74 2.98
CA TYR A 423 -3.69 7.89 3.55
C TYR A 423 -3.84 6.64 2.71
N GLY A 424 -3.67 5.46 3.31
CA GLY A 424 -4.06 4.18 2.71
C GLY A 424 -5.57 4.06 2.75
N VAL A 425 -6.19 4.06 1.57
CA VAL A 425 -7.66 4.13 1.41
C VAL A 425 -8.13 3.20 0.29
N GLY A 426 -7.52 2.06 0.14
CA GLY A 426 -7.93 1.01 -0.80
C GLY A 426 -9.39 0.63 -0.60
N GLY A 427 -10.04 0.20 -1.68
CA GLY A 427 -11.45 -0.17 -1.68
C GLY A 427 -11.70 -1.66 -1.84
N SER A 428 -10.65 -2.46 -2.03
CA SER A 428 -10.71 -3.91 -2.11
C SER A 428 -10.95 -4.55 -0.74
N TRP A 429 -11.40 -5.78 -0.74
CA TRP A 429 -11.63 -6.55 0.49
C TRP A 429 -11.31 -8.02 0.29
N ILE A 430 -10.98 -8.71 1.38
CA ILE A 430 -10.57 -10.11 1.41
C ILE A 430 -11.33 -10.89 2.49
N VAL A 431 -11.32 -12.22 2.42
CA VAL A 431 -11.82 -13.11 3.47
C VAL A 431 -10.67 -13.53 4.37
N VAL A 432 -10.71 -13.07 5.62
CA VAL A 432 -9.66 -13.33 6.63
C VAL A 432 -9.96 -14.62 7.40
N PRO A 433 -8.96 -15.47 7.65
CA PRO A 433 -7.53 -15.35 7.27
C PRO A 433 -7.22 -15.95 5.89
N ASP A 434 -8.19 -16.49 5.15
CA ASP A 434 -7.97 -17.38 4.00
C ASP A 434 -7.33 -16.69 2.81
N ASP A 435 -7.58 -15.38 2.62
CA ASP A 435 -7.08 -14.59 1.52
C ASP A 435 -5.91 -13.68 1.93
N ASN A 436 -5.42 -13.77 3.16
CA ASN A 436 -4.22 -13.06 3.59
C ASN A 436 -2.97 -13.73 2.97
N ARG A 437 -2.80 -13.54 1.65
CA ARG A 437 -1.81 -14.26 0.82
C ARG A 437 -0.88 -13.33 0.04
N ALA A 438 -0.86 -12.04 0.34
CA ALA A 438 0.15 -11.14 -0.20
C ALA A 438 1.56 -11.74 0.01
N HIS A 439 2.41 -11.71 -1.02
CA HIS A 439 3.73 -12.37 -1.07
C HIS A 439 3.70 -13.91 -0.95
N GLY A 440 2.54 -14.49 -0.67
CA GLY A 440 2.37 -15.93 -0.46
C GLY A 440 2.08 -16.72 -1.74
N ARG A 441 1.76 -18.01 -1.54
CA ARG A 441 1.32 -18.93 -2.60
C ARG A 441 -0.16 -18.72 -2.90
N ASP A 442 -0.52 -18.92 -4.19
CA ASP A 442 -1.93 -18.86 -4.63
C ASP A 442 -2.63 -17.56 -4.16
N GLU A 443 -1.95 -16.42 -4.31
CA GLU A 443 -2.51 -15.11 -4.05
C GLU A 443 -3.81 -14.95 -4.83
N ARG A 444 -4.87 -14.42 -4.20
CA ARG A 444 -6.19 -14.35 -4.81
C ARG A 444 -7.02 -13.18 -4.27
N LEU A 445 -7.88 -12.67 -5.12
CA LEU A 445 -8.86 -11.63 -4.81
C LEU A 445 -10.29 -12.13 -5.11
N PRO A 446 -11.29 -11.91 -4.25
CA PRO A 446 -12.69 -12.15 -4.62
C PRO A 446 -13.07 -11.36 -5.88
N VAL A 447 -13.71 -11.99 -6.85
CA VAL A 447 -14.10 -11.34 -8.13
C VAL A 447 -14.84 -10.03 -7.89
N LYS A 448 -15.78 -10.04 -6.95
CA LYS A 448 -16.57 -8.85 -6.60
C LYS A 448 -15.71 -7.71 -6.02
N ALA A 449 -14.61 -8.02 -5.31
CA ALA A 449 -13.77 -7.01 -4.68
C ALA A 449 -13.07 -6.11 -5.70
N LEU A 450 -12.77 -6.61 -6.90
CA LEU A 450 -12.22 -5.81 -8.00
C LEU A 450 -13.20 -4.72 -8.45
N ASP A 451 -14.46 -5.09 -8.70
CA ASP A 451 -15.49 -4.12 -9.11
C ASP A 451 -15.84 -3.13 -7.98
N ASP A 452 -15.90 -3.61 -6.75
CA ASP A 452 -16.11 -2.78 -5.56
C ASP A 452 -14.96 -1.75 -5.43
N GLY A 453 -13.71 -2.17 -5.72
CA GLY A 453 -12.54 -1.29 -5.74
C GLY A 453 -12.66 -0.16 -6.78
N VAL A 454 -13.06 -0.47 -8.03
CA VAL A 454 -13.31 0.55 -9.07
C VAL A 454 -14.37 1.55 -8.60
N ALA A 455 -15.50 1.04 -8.13
CA ALA A 455 -16.61 1.87 -7.69
C ALA A 455 -16.25 2.70 -6.43
N HIS A 456 -15.41 2.17 -5.55
CA HIS A 456 -14.85 2.89 -4.41
C HIS A 456 -14.05 4.13 -4.87
N TRP A 457 -13.09 3.94 -5.76
CA TRP A 457 -12.27 5.02 -6.28
C TRP A 457 -13.07 6.08 -7.04
N MET A 458 -14.15 5.68 -7.72
CA MET A 458 -15.06 6.65 -8.35
C MET A 458 -15.71 7.58 -7.31
N VAL A 459 -16.13 7.05 -6.17
CA VAL A 459 -16.71 7.86 -5.07
C VAL A 459 -15.64 8.74 -4.43
N MET A 460 -14.46 8.18 -4.11
CA MET A 460 -13.34 8.93 -3.52
C MET A 460 -12.97 10.15 -4.36
N VAL A 461 -12.77 9.96 -5.67
CA VAL A 461 -12.38 11.05 -6.59
C VAL A 461 -13.50 12.08 -6.73
N ARG A 462 -14.77 11.67 -6.84
CA ARG A 462 -15.91 12.60 -6.87
C ARG A 462 -15.99 13.47 -5.61
N GLU A 463 -15.82 12.88 -4.45
CA GLU A 463 -15.91 13.58 -3.16
C GLU A 463 -14.74 14.54 -2.92
N LEU A 464 -13.52 14.16 -3.30
CA LEU A 464 -12.31 14.90 -2.96
C LEU A 464 -11.83 15.85 -4.08
N ALA A 465 -12.21 15.60 -5.33
CA ALA A 465 -11.85 16.45 -6.46
C ALA A 465 -13.03 17.13 -7.16
N GLY A 466 -14.28 16.82 -6.78
CA GLY A 466 -15.48 17.41 -7.39
C GLY A 466 -16.05 18.62 -6.64
N ARG A 467 -15.53 18.97 -5.48
CA ARG A 467 -16.01 20.06 -4.61
C ARG A 467 -15.18 21.33 -4.71
#